data_2bf57a4df61404b339a01a83a5c96a64
#
_entry.id   2bf57a4df61404b339a01a83a5c96a64
#
_cell.length_a   1.000
_cell.length_b   1.000
_cell.length_c   1.000
_cell.angle_alpha   90.00
_cell.angle_beta   90.00
_cell.angle_gamma   90.00
#
_symmetry.space_group_name_H-M   'P 1'
#
loop_
_entity.id
_entity.type
_entity.pdbx_description
1 polymer ?
#
loop_
_entity_poly.entity_id
_entity_poly.type
_entity_poly.pdbx_seq_one_letter_code
_entity_poly.pdbx_strand_id
1 'polypeptide(L)'
;ELYLQIFDHYYNDHQQKLQEKNRRKKRFSSSSVRVLKICTQINKELTQKQKYVVLVQLLEFVKSGGNISDQEMAFIETVADTFHIIDEDFAHIRDFVLSKQEEPQQNKRTLLISKQTPHSESTFRYFQAPSLLGDLWVIEIPSASMYFMRYLGSSELYLNGQLLEQDKAYVLNN
;
A
#
# COMPACT_ATOMS: atom_id res chain seq x y z
N GLU A 1 7.83 8.25 -12.28
CA GLU A 1 6.76 9.14 -12.82
C GLU A 1 6.12 8.59 -14.09
N LEU A 2 6.89 8.19 -15.13
CA LEU A 2 6.35 7.71 -16.40
C LEU A 2 5.49 6.44 -16.26
N TYR A 3 5.90 5.49 -15.44
CA TYR A 3 5.18 4.22 -15.21
C TYR A 3 3.88 4.41 -14.44
N LEU A 4 3.85 5.36 -13.49
CA LEU A 4 2.63 5.73 -12.77
C LEU A 4 1.63 6.41 -13.70
N GLN A 5 2.08 7.31 -14.57
CA GLN A 5 1.23 7.96 -15.57
C GLN A 5 0.61 6.97 -16.56
N ILE A 6 1.38 5.95 -16.99
CA ILE A 6 0.88 4.88 -17.86
C ILE A 6 -0.16 4.05 -17.11
N PHE A 7 0.08 3.76 -15.84
CA PHE A 7 -0.84 3.00 -15.00
C PHE A 7 -2.13 3.79 -14.73
N ASP A 8 -2.03 5.06 -14.34
CA ASP A 8 -3.16 5.96 -14.11
C ASP A 8 -4.01 6.13 -15.39
N HIS A 9 -3.37 6.26 -16.54
CA HIS A 9 -4.07 6.35 -17.82
C HIS A 9 -4.85 5.08 -18.13
N TYR A 10 -4.24 3.90 -17.97
CA TYR A 10 -4.90 2.61 -18.18
C TYR A 10 -6.02 2.34 -17.18
N TYR A 11 -5.84 2.71 -15.93
CA TYR A 11 -6.84 2.52 -14.89
C TYR A 11 -8.05 3.44 -15.11
N ASN A 12 -7.83 4.71 -15.41
CA ASN A 12 -8.90 5.66 -15.70
C ASN A 12 -9.70 5.26 -16.94
N ASP A 13 -9.04 4.81 -18.01
CA ASP A 13 -9.69 4.28 -19.21
C ASP A 13 -10.50 3.01 -18.90
N HIS A 14 -10.01 2.18 -17.97
CA HIS A 14 -10.72 0.97 -17.53
C HIS A 14 -11.94 1.29 -16.68
N GLN A 15 -11.86 2.24 -15.74
CA GLN A 15 -12.99 2.69 -14.91
C GLN A 15 -14.10 3.31 -15.76
N GLN A 16 -13.78 4.15 -16.73
CA GLN A 16 -14.77 4.71 -17.66
C GLN A 16 -15.49 3.63 -18.48
N LYS A 17 -14.75 2.62 -18.92
CA LYS A 17 -15.33 1.48 -19.69
C LYS A 17 -16.17 0.53 -18.83
N LEU A 18 -15.91 0.42 -17.52
CA LEU A 18 -16.74 -0.36 -16.59
C LEU A 18 -18.10 0.31 -16.31
N GLN A 19 -18.17 1.63 -16.26
CA GLN A 19 -19.42 2.38 -16.07
C GLN A 19 -20.36 2.29 -17.26
N GLU A 20 -19.83 2.08 -18.47
CA GLU A 20 -20.62 2.11 -19.71
C GLU A 20 -21.28 0.79 -20.12
N LYS A 21 -20.97 -0.38 -19.53
CA LYS A 21 -21.49 -1.66 -20.06
C LYS A 21 -21.78 -2.79 -19.10
N ASN A 22 -23.06 -3.18 -19.10
CA ASN A 22 -23.66 -4.40 -18.55
C ASN A 22 -23.35 -5.70 -19.35
N ARG A 23 -22.25 -5.77 -20.12
CA ARG A 23 -21.86 -6.95 -20.95
C ARG A 23 -20.61 -7.64 -20.39
N ARG A 24 -20.71 -8.24 -19.23
CA ARG A 24 -19.62 -8.40 -18.27
C ARG A 24 -18.72 -9.62 -18.36
N LYS A 25 -19.11 -10.78 -18.85
CA LYS A 25 -18.30 -12.01 -18.70
C LYS A 25 -17.12 -12.19 -19.69
N LYS A 26 -17.23 -11.68 -20.91
CA LYS A 26 -16.22 -11.92 -21.96
C LYS A 26 -15.08 -10.90 -21.98
N ARG A 27 -15.27 -9.72 -21.39
CA ARG A 27 -14.27 -8.65 -21.33
C ARG A 27 -13.31 -8.77 -20.14
N PHE A 28 -13.74 -9.40 -19.07
CA PHE A 28 -12.93 -9.58 -17.87
C PHE A 28 -11.63 -10.36 -18.16
N SER A 29 -11.71 -11.46 -18.92
CA SER A 29 -10.55 -12.25 -19.28
C SER A 29 -9.55 -11.47 -20.16
N SER A 30 -10.02 -10.62 -21.06
CA SER A 30 -9.18 -9.83 -21.95
C SER A 30 -8.43 -8.70 -21.23
N SER A 31 -9.10 -8.04 -20.27
CA SER A 31 -8.47 -6.98 -19.46
C SER A 31 -7.44 -7.55 -18.50
N SER A 32 -7.76 -8.65 -17.82
CA SER A 32 -6.82 -9.34 -16.92
C SER A 32 -5.56 -9.82 -17.66
N VAL A 33 -5.72 -10.38 -18.87
CA VAL A 33 -4.57 -10.80 -19.70
C VAL A 33 -3.68 -9.61 -20.09
N ARG A 34 -4.29 -8.46 -20.43
CA ARG A 34 -3.52 -7.25 -20.76
C ARG A 34 -2.74 -6.72 -19.55
N VAL A 35 -3.39 -6.68 -18.39
CA VAL A 35 -2.73 -6.27 -17.15
C VAL A 35 -1.58 -7.21 -16.80
N LEU A 36 -1.79 -8.52 -16.84
CA LEU A 36 -0.72 -9.50 -16.61
C LEU A 36 0.46 -9.31 -17.57
N LYS A 37 0.20 -8.99 -18.84
CA LYS A 37 1.25 -8.69 -19.82
C LYS A 37 2.05 -7.44 -19.42
N ILE A 38 1.38 -6.38 -18.98
CA ILE A 38 2.01 -5.15 -18.50
C ILE A 38 2.82 -5.44 -17.23
N CYS A 39 2.23 -6.12 -16.25
CA CYS A 39 2.93 -6.54 -15.03
C CYS A 39 4.17 -7.39 -15.33
N THR A 40 4.09 -8.28 -16.31
CA THR A 40 5.23 -9.10 -16.75
C THR A 40 6.36 -8.26 -17.38
N GLN A 41 6.01 -7.22 -18.13
CA GLN A 41 7.02 -6.28 -18.68
C GLN A 41 7.65 -5.47 -17.55
N ILE A 42 6.84 -4.86 -16.68
CA ILE A 42 7.29 -4.10 -15.51
C ILE A 42 8.18 -4.97 -14.61
N ASN A 43 7.82 -6.25 -14.43
CA ASN A 43 8.57 -7.19 -13.60
C ASN A 43 10.02 -7.42 -14.08
N LYS A 44 10.30 -7.22 -15.36
CA LYS A 44 11.66 -7.33 -15.92
C LYS A 44 12.50 -6.08 -15.71
N GLU A 45 11.86 -4.93 -15.57
CA GLU A 45 12.51 -3.63 -15.50
C GLU A 45 12.67 -3.11 -14.07
N LEU A 46 11.74 -3.47 -13.16
CA LEU A 46 11.77 -3.01 -11.79
C LEU A 46 12.58 -3.93 -10.89
N THR A 47 13.33 -3.31 -9.99
CA THR A 47 13.94 -4.00 -8.84
C THR A 47 12.86 -4.49 -7.87
N GLN A 48 13.18 -5.47 -7.02
CA GLN A 48 12.22 -5.97 -6.05
C GLN A 48 11.71 -4.85 -5.12
N LYS A 49 12.57 -3.96 -4.66
CA LYS A 49 12.16 -2.78 -3.85
C LYS A 49 11.14 -1.91 -4.57
N GLN A 50 11.34 -1.62 -5.84
CA GLN A 50 10.39 -0.81 -6.63
C GLN A 50 9.03 -1.49 -6.78
N LYS A 51 8.97 -2.83 -6.87
CA LYS A 51 7.72 -3.60 -6.93
C LYS A 51 6.90 -3.46 -5.64
N TYR A 52 7.57 -3.49 -4.48
CA TYR A 52 6.91 -3.22 -3.20
C TYR A 52 6.34 -1.79 -3.14
N VAL A 53 7.07 -0.80 -3.65
CA VAL A 53 6.56 0.59 -3.74
C VAL A 53 5.32 0.67 -4.62
N VAL A 54 5.35 0.02 -5.79
CA VAL A 54 4.18 -0.04 -6.69
C VAL A 54 2.99 -0.70 -6.01
N LEU A 55 3.20 -1.80 -5.28
CA LEU A 55 2.13 -2.46 -4.52
C LEU A 55 1.49 -1.52 -3.50
N VAL A 56 2.30 -0.81 -2.70
CA VAL A 56 1.79 0.15 -1.71
C VAL A 56 0.97 1.25 -2.40
N GLN A 57 1.46 1.78 -3.52
CA GLN A 57 0.74 2.82 -4.27
C GLN A 57 -0.58 2.32 -4.87
N LEU A 58 -0.64 1.06 -5.32
CA LEU A 58 -1.88 0.43 -5.76
C LEU A 58 -2.91 0.31 -4.63
N LEU A 59 -2.46 -0.12 -3.45
CA LEU A 59 -3.30 -0.23 -2.26
C LEU A 59 -3.81 1.15 -1.82
N GLU A 60 -2.96 2.17 -1.79
CA GLU A 60 -3.35 3.55 -1.49
C GLU A 60 -4.37 4.10 -2.51
N PHE A 61 -4.17 3.76 -3.77
CA PHE A 61 -5.08 4.17 -4.83
C PHE A 61 -6.48 3.58 -4.65
N VAL A 62 -6.61 2.27 -4.41
CA VAL A 62 -7.94 1.67 -4.18
C VAL A 62 -8.55 2.12 -2.86
N LYS A 63 -7.74 2.36 -1.82
CA LYS A 63 -8.17 2.95 -0.55
C LYS A 63 -8.82 4.32 -0.76
N SER A 64 -8.24 5.16 -1.61
CA SER A 64 -8.76 6.50 -1.91
C SER A 64 -10.12 6.48 -2.61
N GLY A 65 -10.48 5.41 -3.30
CA GLY A 65 -11.77 5.18 -3.93
C GLY A 65 -12.90 4.85 -2.95
N GLY A 66 -12.61 4.63 -1.68
CA GLY A 66 -13.58 4.35 -0.60
C GLY A 66 -13.77 2.85 -0.35
N ASN A 67 -14.87 2.26 -0.81
CA ASN A 67 -15.11 0.83 -0.61
C ASN A 67 -14.37 0.00 -1.66
N ILE A 68 -13.45 -0.83 -1.18
CA ILE A 68 -12.67 -1.73 -2.03
C ILE A 68 -13.54 -2.92 -2.41
N SER A 69 -13.72 -3.15 -3.70
CA SER A 69 -14.45 -4.32 -4.22
C SER A 69 -13.57 -5.58 -4.20
N ASP A 70 -14.21 -6.75 -4.12
CA ASP A 70 -13.51 -8.04 -4.24
C ASP A 70 -12.70 -8.14 -5.54
N GLN A 71 -13.16 -7.47 -6.60
CA GLN A 71 -12.50 -7.46 -7.90
C GLN A 71 -11.21 -6.62 -7.89
N GLU A 72 -11.21 -5.48 -7.20
CA GLU A 72 -10.01 -4.65 -7.03
C GLU A 72 -8.99 -5.38 -6.17
N MET A 73 -9.44 -6.05 -5.11
CA MET A 73 -8.54 -6.83 -4.28
C MET A 73 -7.92 -8.01 -5.04
N ALA A 74 -8.74 -8.80 -5.75
CA ALA A 74 -8.24 -9.91 -6.58
C ALA A 74 -7.27 -9.45 -7.68
N PHE A 75 -7.47 -8.23 -8.20
CA PHE A 75 -6.52 -7.61 -9.12
C PHE A 75 -5.18 -7.32 -8.44
N ILE A 76 -5.18 -6.71 -7.25
CA ILE A 76 -3.96 -6.40 -6.50
C ILE A 76 -3.21 -7.68 -6.10
N GLU A 77 -3.93 -8.72 -5.68
CA GLU A 77 -3.35 -10.04 -5.40
C GLU A 77 -2.64 -10.61 -6.63
N THR A 78 -3.29 -10.54 -7.80
CA THR A 78 -2.68 -10.99 -9.06
C THR A 78 -1.41 -10.20 -9.41
N VAL A 79 -1.38 -8.89 -9.13
CA VAL A 79 -0.18 -8.06 -9.32
C VAL A 79 0.92 -8.47 -8.34
N ALA A 80 0.59 -8.70 -7.07
CA ALA A 80 1.54 -9.15 -6.05
C ALA A 80 2.20 -10.48 -6.43
N ASP A 81 1.39 -11.45 -6.88
CA ASP A 81 1.86 -12.76 -7.38
C ASP A 81 2.82 -12.59 -8.57
N THR A 82 2.44 -11.74 -9.54
CA THR A 82 3.27 -11.47 -10.72
C THR A 82 4.60 -10.83 -10.37
N PHE A 83 4.62 -9.99 -9.33
CA PHE A 83 5.82 -9.35 -8.80
C PHE A 83 6.64 -10.25 -7.88
N HIS A 84 6.19 -11.48 -7.63
CA HIS A 84 6.79 -12.42 -6.69
C HIS A 84 6.96 -11.83 -5.29
N ILE A 85 5.92 -11.11 -4.85
CA ILE A 85 5.84 -10.62 -3.47
C ILE A 85 5.39 -11.78 -2.59
N ILE A 86 6.08 -11.98 -1.47
CA ILE A 86 5.79 -13.06 -0.53
C ILE A 86 4.42 -12.82 0.12
N ASP A 87 3.59 -13.84 0.22
CA ASP A 87 2.21 -13.76 0.75
C ASP A 87 2.15 -13.10 2.13
N GLU A 88 3.09 -13.42 3.01
CA GLU A 88 3.19 -12.83 4.35
C GLU A 88 3.47 -11.33 4.29
N ASP A 89 4.35 -10.88 3.40
CA ASP A 89 4.64 -9.46 3.19
C ASP A 89 3.45 -8.75 2.56
N PHE A 90 2.79 -9.38 1.58
CA PHE A 90 1.58 -8.85 0.97
C PHE A 90 0.49 -8.62 2.01
N ALA A 91 0.18 -9.63 2.83
CA ALA A 91 -0.80 -9.52 3.90
C ALA A 91 -0.45 -8.39 4.87
N HIS A 92 0.82 -8.30 5.28
CA HIS A 92 1.28 -7.28 6.22
C HIS A 92 1.17 -5.86 5.64
N ILE A 93 1.55 -5.66 4.38
CA ILE A 93 1.44 -4.37 3.68
C ILE A 93 -0.03 -3.99 3.46
N ARG A 94 -0.84 -4.94 2.96
CA ARG A 94 -2.27 -4.73 2.75
C ARG A 94 -2.95 -4.25 4.01
N ASP A 95 -2.75 -4.96 5.10
CA ASP A 95 -3.37 -4.64 6.37
C ASP A 95 -2.84 -3.31 6.92
N PHE A 96 -1.56 -3.02 6.75
CA PHE A 96 -0.98 -1.73 7.12
C PHE A 96 -1.59 -0.55 6.35
N VAL A 97 -1.76 -0.68 5.04
CA VAL A 97 -2.29 0.40 4.20
C VAL A 97 -3.80 0.56 4.38
N LEU A 98 -4.54 -0.54 4.43
CA LEU A 98 -6.00 -0.53 4.40
C LEU A 98 -6.66 -0.46 5.78
N SER A 99 -5.90 -0.69 6.86
CA SER A 99 -6.44 -0.64 8.21
C SER A 99 -7.01 0.75 8.53
N LYS A 100 -8.24 0.75 9.04
CA LYS A 100 -8.90 1.91 9.65
C LYS A 100 -8.79 1.89 11.18
N GLN A 101 -8.03 0.96 11.74
CA GLN A 101 -7.90 0.77 13.17
C GLN A 101 -7.05 1.90 13.78
N GLU A 102 -7.39 2.28 15.00
CA GLU A 102 -6.63 3.25 15.79
C GLU A 102 -5.31 2.65 16.32
N GLU A 103 -5.22 1.33 16.40
CA GLU A 103 -4.03 0.61 16.85
C GLU A 103 -3.39 -0.18 15.70
N PRO A 104 -2.04 -0.26 15.65
CA PRO A 104 -1.34 -1.04 14.67
C PRO A 104 -1.60 -2.54 14.87
N GLN A 105 -1.42 -3.31 13.81
CA GLN A 105 -1.46 -4.76 13.89
C GLN A 105 -0.51 -5.29 14.95
N GLN A 106 -0.97 -6.32 15.67
CA GLN A 106 -0.18 -7.06 16.65
C GLN A 106 0.89 -7.91 15.93
N ASN A 107 1.98 -7.25 15.51
CA ASN A 107 3.08 -7.85 14.76
C ASN A 107 4.43 -7.28 15.23
N LYS A 108 5.40 -8.17 15.50
CA LYS A 108 6.77 -7.81 15.91
C LYS A 108 7.53 -6.96 14.87
N ARG A 109 7.07 -6.98 13.61
CA ARG A 109 7.62 -6.16 12.50
C ARG A 109 7.02 -4.75 12.45
N THR A 110 6.11 -4.43 13.37
CA THR A 110 5.47 -3.12 13.48
C THR A 110 6.09 -2.33 14.62
N LEU A 111 6.37 -1.05 14.37
CA LEU A 111 6.79 -0.07 15.37
C LEU A 111 5.73 1.03 15.44
N LEU A 112 5.20 1.27 16.64
CA LEU A 112 4.39 2.43 16.96
C LEU A 112 5.27 3.49 17.62
N ILE A 113 5.27 4.69 17.08
CA ILE A 113 5.85 5.88 17.72
C ILE A 113 4.67 6.78 18.11
N SER A 114 4.48 7.00 19.41
CA SER A 114 3.32 7.73 19.93
C SER A 114 3.66 8.46 21.22
N LYS A 115 2.86 9.46 21.54
CA LYS A 115 2.91 10.12 22.85
C LYS A 115 2.37 9.21 23.97
N GLN A 116 1.37 8.40 23.65
CA GLN A 116 0.67 7.53 24.60
C GLN A 116 1.34 6.16 24.66
N THR A 117 1.54 5.62 25.85
CA THR A 117 2.02 4.25 26.03
C THR A 117 0.92 3.24 25.64
N PRO A 118 1.21 2.23 24.81
CA PRO A 118 0.25 1.19 24.49
C PRO A 118 -0.08 0.34 25.71
N HIS A 119 -1.16 -0.42 25.62
CA HIS A 119 -1.49 -1.43 26.63
C HIS A 119 -0.38 -2.47 26.74
N SER A 120 -0.18 -3.02 27.94
CA SER A 120 0.96 -3.88 28.29
C SER A 120 1.06 -5.21 27.53
N GLU A 121 0.04 -5.59 26.76
CA GLU A 121 -0.02 -6.85 26.01
C GLU A 121 0.27 -6.71 24.50
N SER A 122 0.73 -5.54 24.06
CA SER A 122 1.04 -5.33 22.63
C SER A 122 2.25 -6.15 22.19
N THR A 123 2.16 -6.80 21.03
CA THR A 123 3.26 -7.57 20.43
C THR A 123 4.12 -6.72 19.48
N PHE A 124 3.69 -5.53 19.11
CA PHE A 124 4.46 -4.58 18.30
C PHE A 124 5.51 -3.86 19.15
N ARG A 125 6.54 -3.35 18.48
CA ARG A 125 7.55 -2.50 19.10
C ARG A 125 6.97 -1.11 19.37
N TYR A 126 7.40 -0.47 20.44
CA TYR A 126 6.91 0.85 20.81
C TYR A 126 8.06 1.82 21.11
N PHE A 127 7.90 3.06 20.69
CA PHE A 127 8.78 4.17 21.06
C PHE A 127 7.95 5.38 21.52
N GLN A 128 8.23 5.87 22.71
CA GLN A 128 7.53 7.03 23.25
C GLN A 128 8.13 8.33 22.70
N ALA A 129 7.29 9.15 22.06
CA ALA A 129 7.63 10.46 21.54
C ALA A 129 6.69 11.53 22.11
N PRO A 130 7.00 12.14 23.29
CA PRO A 130 6.09 13.05 23.99
C PRO A 130 5.68 14.29 23.18
N SER A 131 6.51 14.70 22.22
CA SER A 131 6.27 15.87 21.36
C SER A 131 5.46 15.55 20.10
N LEU A 132 5.22 14.27 19.80
CA LEU A 132 4.47 13.87 18.61
C LEU A 132 2.97 14.08 18.87
N LEU A 133 2.31 14.79 17.96
CA LEU A 133 0.86 15.00 17.99
C LEU A 133 0.19 14.03 17.00
N GLY A 134 -0.07 12.83 17.47
CA GLY A 134 -0.60 11.71 16.68
C GLY A 134 0.30 10.49 16.79
N ASP A 135 0.02 9.50 15.96
CA ASP A 135 0.71 8.22 15.93
C ASP A 135 1.46 8.03 14.61
N LEU A 136 2.68 7.55 14.69
CA LEU A 136 3.46 7.17 13.54
C LEU A 136 3.65 5.65 13.56
N TRP A 137 3.11 4.99 12.55
CA TRP A 137 3.26 3.56 12.38
C TRP A 137 4.34 3.27 11.36
N VAL A 138 5.23 2.35 11.70
CA VAL A 138 6.29 1.90 10.80
C VAL A 138 6.23 0.38 10.73
N ILE A 139 6.26 -0.16 9.52
CA ILE A 139 6.38 -1.59 9.28
C ILE A 139 7.69 -1.92 8.60
N GLU A 140 8.25 -3.06 8.97
CA GLU A 140 9.44 -3.64 8.35
C GLU A 140 9.05 -4.73 7.36
N ILE A 141 9.65 -4.69 6.16
CA ILE A 141 9.57 -5.73 5.14
C ILE A 141 10.95 -6.34 4.97
N PRO A 142 11.27 -7.39 5.72
CA PRO A 142 12.63 -7.96 5.76
C PRO A 142 13.09 -8.50 4.42
N SER A 143 12.20 -9.12 3.63
CA SER A 143 12.51 -9.71 2.33
C SER A 143 13.05 -8.70 1.32
N ALA A 144 12.64 -7.44 1.44
CA ALA A 144 13.09 -6.33 0.60
C ALA A 144 14.04 -5.37 1.32
N SER A 145 14.31 -5.57 2.61
CA SER A 145 15.05 -4.62 3.46
C SER A 145 14.49 -3.21 3.32
N MET A 146 13.18 -3.07 3.52
CA MET A 146 12.44 -1.83 3.38
C MET A 146 11.60 -1.55 4.62
N TYR A 147 11.31 -0.26 4.82
CA TYR A 147 10.38 0.22 5.82
C TYR A 147 9.34 1.11 5.18
N PHE A 148 8.10 0.97 5.61
CA PHE A 148 7.02 1.89 5.26
C PHE A 148 6.51 2.56 6.51
N MET A 149 6.12 3.83 6.39
CA MET A 149 5.57 4.60 7.49
C MET A 149 4.23 5.21 7.12
N ARG A 150 3.38 5.41 8.11
CA ARG A 150 2.06 6.04 7.98
C ARG A 150 1.82 6.91 9.22
N TYR A 151 1.47 8.19 9.00
CA TYR A 151 1.22 9.14 10.07
C TYR A 151 -0.29 9.30 10.29
N LEU A 152 -0.73 9.13 11.53
CA LEU A 152 -2.11 9.26 11.97
C LEU A 152 -2.19 10.40 12.98
N GLY A 153 -2.14 11.63 12.49
CA GLY A 153 -2.19 12.82 13.32
C GLY A 153 -2.65 14.03 12.53
N SER A 154 -3.09 15.06 13.23
CA SER A 154 -3.61 16.29 12.62
C SER A 154 -2.57 17.42 12.51
N SER A 155 -1.39 17.25 13.10
CA SER A 155 -0.30 18.23 13.00
C SER A 155 0.54 18.02 11.75
N GLU A 156 1.20 19.07 11.29
CA GLU A 156 2.18 18.97 10.21
C GLU A 156 3.37 18.12 10.65
N LEU A 157 3.69 17.12 9.84
CA LEU A 157 4.88 16.29 9.98
C LEU A 157 5.62 16.25 8.65
N TYR A 158 6.93 16.42 8.70
CA TYR A 158 7.77 16.47 7.50
C TYR A 158 8.77 15.30 7.50
N LEU A 159 8.90 14.65 6.35
CA LEU A 159 9.93 13.66 6.06
C LEU A 159 10.85 14.21 4.97
N ASN A 160 12.13 14.43 5.29
CA ASN A 160 13.10 14.99 4.34
C ASN A 160 12.63 16.28 3.63
N GLY A 161 11.93 17.16 4.38
CA GLY A 161 11.37 18.40 3.83
C GLY A 161 10.05 18.28 3.09
N GLN A 162 9.53 17.07 2.91
CA GLN A 162 8.22 16.82 2.34
C GLN A 162 7.15 16.71 3.44
N LEU A 163 6.08 17.48 3.32
CA LEU A 163 4.93 17.38 4.20
C LEU A 163 4.26 16.01 4.00
N LEU A 164 4.02 15.30 5.11
CA LEU A 164 3.30 14.03 5.08
C LEU A 164 1.79 14.27 5.07
N GLU A 165 1.11 13.61 4.16
CA GLU A 165 -0.35 13.54 4.16
C GLU A 165 -0.80 12.55 5.25
N GLN A 166 -1.85 12.94 5.97
CA GLN A 166 -2.41 12.07 7.01
C GLN A 166 -2.90 10.75 6.40
N ASP A 167 -2.66 9.66 7.11
CA ASP A 167 -3.13 8.31 6.77
C ASP A 167 -2.62 7.75 5.43
N LYS A 168 -1.55 8.31 4.89
CA LYS A 168 -0.89 7.84 3.65
C LYS A 168 0.40 7.10 3.96
N ALA A 169 0.65 6.02 3.24
CA ALA A 169 1.88 5.25 3.38
C ALA A 169 3.04 5.86 2.58
N TYR A 170 4.19 5.95 3.23
CA TYR A 170 5.44 6.46 2.65
C TYR A 170 6.55 5.43 2.80
N VAL A 171 7.49 5.44 1.87
CA VAL A 171 8.72 4.63 1.96
C VAL A 171 9.74 5.38 2.79
N LEU A 172 10.31 4.71 3.78
CA LEU A 172 11.53 5.18 4.44
C LEU A 172 12.73 4.65 3.64
N ASN A 173 13.38 5.55 2.91
CA ASN A 173 14.64 5.23 2.24
C ASN A 173 15.79 5.31 3.24
N ASN A 174 16.67 4.32 3.20
CA ASN A 174 17.97 4.39 3.82
C ASN A 174 18.88 5.29 3.00
#